data_e23d09f13b72e9ea78da518d54b78e16
#
_entry.id   e23d09f13b72e9ea78da518d54b78e16
#
_cell.length_a   1.000
_cell.length_b   1.000
_cell.length_c   1.000
_cell.angle_alpha   90.00
_cell.angle_beta   90.00
_cell.angle_gamma   90.00
#
_symmetry.space_group_name_H-M   'P 1'
#
loop_
_entity.id
_entity.type
_entity.pdbx_description
1 polymer ?
#
loop_
_entity_poly.entity_id
_entity_poly.type
_entity_poly.pdbx_seq_one_letter_code
_entity_poly.pdbx_strand_id
1 'polypeptide(L)'
;MSISVRYLTHPQVCIEPLKNVRQWSLSPVGIARVSALAATLGPLTQTHRVISSGETKALETAAPLARALGVKLEVCSLMHEHDRSATGFLPPEEFEKVADEFFAKPSKSARGWERADDAQWRIVSLMNALLEGSQDGDVLIVGHGGVGTLLYCALSGINIDRHFDQGLRGGGCWFQFDLKTRMPHQGWQPMETLMIAS
;
A
#
# COMPACT_ATOMS: atom_id res chain seq x y z
N MET A 1 -2.90 -24.87 6.92
CA MET A 1 -2.50 -23.57 7.53
C MET A 1 -3.22 -22.46 6.79
N SER A 2 -3.56 -21.38 7.46
CA SER A 2 -4.16 -20.20 6.82
C SER A 2 -3.08 -19.45 6.04
N ILE A 3 -3.39 -19.01 4.82
CA ILE A 3 -2.49 -18.18 4.01
C ILE A 3 -2.72 -16.73 4.39
N SER A 4 -1.63 -16.03 4.70
CA SER A 4 -1.65 -14.62 5.05
C SER A 4 -1.36 -13.74 3.84
N VAL A 5 -2.13 -12.67 3.71
CA VAL A 5 -1.86 -11.59 2.76
C VAL A 5 -1.41 -10.36 3.54
N ARG A 6 -0.20 -9.88 3.26
CA ARG A 6 0.33 -8.65 3.86
C ARG A 6 0.28 -7.53 2.85
N TYR A 7 -0.36 -6.44 3.20
CA TYR A 7 -0.35 -5.20 2.41
C TYR A 7 0.65 -4.23 3.03
N LEU A 8 1.69 -3.89 2.28
CA LEU A 8 2.78 -3.00 2.68
C LEU A 8 2.75 -1.73 1.84
N THR A 9 2.76 -0.57 2.46
CA THR A 9 2.92 0.70 1.75
C THR A 9 4.41 1.02 1.51
N HIS A 10 4.71 1.72 0.42
CA HIS A 10 6.06 2.25 0.22
C HIS A 10 6.44 3.20 1.38
N PRO A 11 7.72 3.24 1.81
CA PRO A 11 8.20 4.21 2.79
C PRO A 11 8.45 5.59 2.17
N GLN A 12 9.19 6.46 2.87
CA GLN A 12 9.45 7.86 2.50
C GLN A 12 9.97 8.01 1.08
N VAL A 13 9.48 9.03 0.40
CA VAL A 13 9.84 9.39 -0.97
C VAL A 13 10.63 10.71 -1.03
N CYS A 14 11.36 10.91 -2.12
CA CYS A 14 11.87 12.22 -2.49
C CYS A 14 10.71 13.04 -3.09
N ILE A 15 10.43 14.19 -2.49
CA ILE A 15 9.40 15.11 -3.00
C ILE A 15 10.01 15.90 -4.15
N GLU A 16 9.47 15.72 -5.36
CA GLU A 16 9.89 16.40 -6.57
C GLU A 16 8.69 17.13 -7.21
N PRO A 17 8.36 18.37 -6.79
CA PRO A 17 7.12 19.05 -7.16
C PRO A 17 6.87 19.20 -8.67
N LEU A 18 7.93 19.24 -9.48
CA LEU A 18 7.85 19.34 -10.93
C LEU A 18 7.72 17.99 -11.65
N LYS A 19 7.80 16.88 -10.91
CA LYS A 19 7.71 15.53 -11.44
C LYS A 19 6.38 14.91 -11.09
N ASN A 20 5.84 14.09 -11.99
CA ASN A 20 4.62 13.34 -11.68
C ASN A 20 4.81 12.50 -10.41
N VAL A 21 3.89 12.61 -9.47
CA VAL A 21 3.95 11.92 -8.16
C VAL A 21 4.07 10.39 -8.29
N ARG A 22 3.59 9.81 -9.38
CA ARG A 22 3.73 8.36 -9.66
C ARG A 22 5.19 7.95 -9.94
N GLN A 23 6.02 8.91 -10.37
CA GLN A 23 7.43 8.70 -10.70
C GLN A 23 8.38 9.09 -9.56
N TRP A 24 7.88 9.49 -8.40
CA TRP A 24 8.72 9.79 -7.26
C TRP A 24 9.41 8.55 -6.74
N SER A 25 10.73 8.67 -6.56
CA SER A 25 11.57 7.60 -5.99
C SER A 25 11.54 7.62 -4.47
N LEU A 26 11.95 6.51 -3.88
CA LEU A 26 12.19 6.45 -2.44
C LEU A 26 13.30 7.45 -2.05
N SER A 27 13.15 8.05 -0.88
CA SER A 27 14.22 8.84 -0.28
C SER A 27 15.35 7.93 0.24
N PRO A 28 16.54 8.47 0.55
CA PRO A 28 17.60 7.67 1.20
C PRO A 28 17.12 6.95 2.47
N VAL A 29 16.24 7.58 3.26
CA VAL A 29 15.62 6.95 4.44
C VAL A 29 14.71 5.78 4.01
N GLY A 30 13.87 5.98 3.01
CA GLY A 30 13.00 4.93 2.47
C GLY A 30 13.80 3.74 1.95
N ILE A 31 14.87 3.99 1.19
CA ILE A 31 15.78 2.95 0.68
C ILE A 31 16.42 2.17 1.84
N ALA A 32 16.91 2.86 2.87
CA ALA A 32 17.53 2.21 4.03
C ALA A 32 16.53 1.30 4.78
N ARG A 33 15.27 1.74 4.96
CA ARG A 33 14.22 0.95 5.60
C ARG A 33 13.91 -0.32 4.80
N VAL A 34 13.77 -0.21 3.48
CA VAL A 34 13.54 -1.37 2.60
C VAL A 34 14.72 -2.32 2.62
N SER A 35 15.96 -1.79 2.58
CA SER A 35 17.17 -2.61 2.61
C SER A 35 17.30 -3.40 3.93
N ALA A 36 16.96 -2.77 5.05
CA ALA A 36 16.97 -3.44 6.35
C ALA A 36 15.93 -4.57 6.41
N LEU A 37 14.71 -4.34 5.90
CA LEU A 37 13.68 -5.36 5.83
C LEU A 37 14.08 -6.50 4.88
N ALA A 38 14.67 -6.20 3.72
CA ALA A 38 15.13 -7.21 2.76
C ALA A 38 16.28 -8.07 3.31
N ALA A 39 17.09 -7.53 4.21
CA ALA A 39 18.18 -8.26 4.86
C ALA A 39 17.70 -9.24 5.94
N THR A 40 16.57 -8.97 6.57
CA THR A 40 16.04 -9.77 7.68
C THR A 40 14.86 -10.64 7.29
N LEU A 41 13.97 -10.12 6.43
CA LEU A 41 12.71 -10.72 5.97
C LEU A 41 11.73 -11.09 7.10
N GLY A 42 12.17 -11.62 8.23
CA GLY A 42 11.32 -12.07 9.33
C GLY A 42 10.17 -12.98 8.86
N PRO A 43 8.91 -12.67 9.23
CA PRO A 43 7.76 -13.46 8.79
C PRO A 43 7.49 -13.41 7.27
N LEU A 44 8.15 -12.52 6.51
CA LEU A 44 8.04 -12.52 5.05
C LEU A 44 8.72 -13.74 4.40
N THR A 45 9.55 -14.49 5.09
CA THR A 45 10.19 -15.71 4.56
C THR A 45 9.19 -16.75 4.04
N GLN A 46 7.92 -16.69 4.48
CA GLN A 46 6.84 -17.56 4.00
C GLN A 46 6.13 -17.03 2.76
N THR A 47 6.59 -15.89 2.21
CA THR A 47 5.98 -15.24 1.05
C THR A 47 6.39 -15.97 -0.24
N HIS A 48 5.39 -16.41 -1.01
CA HIS A 48 5.59 -17.08 -2.29
C HIS A 48 5.23 -16.20 -3.49
N ARG A 49 4.49 -15.12 -3.26
CA ARG A 49 4.13 -14.14 -4.31
C ARG A 49 4.35 -12.72 -3.81
N VAL A 50 4.99 -11.89 -4.63
CA VAL A 50 5.13 -10.45 -4.41
C VAL A 50 4.48 -9.72 -5.56
N ILE A 51 3.45 -8.92 -5.28
CA ILE A 51 2.68 -8.15 -6.25
C ILE A 51 2.82 -6.67 -5.90
N SER A 52 3.15 -5.82 -6.86
CA SER A 52 3.37 -4.40 -6.65
C SER A 52 2.54 -3.52 -7.58
N SER A 53 2.18 -2.35 -7.09
CA SER A 53 1.81 -1.22 -7.94
C SER A 53 2.93 -0.90 -8.94
N GLY A 54 2.55 -0.38 -10.11
CA GLY A 54 3.50 0.06 -11.14
C GLY A 54 4.16 1.41 -10.88
N GLU A 55 3.86 2.10 -9.77
CA GLU A 55 4.50 3.37 -9.44
C GLU A 55 5.92 3.17 -8.93
N THR A 56 6.85 4.06 -9.30
CA THR A 56 8.30 3.95 -9.03
C THR A 56 8.61 3.60 -7.57
N LYS A 57 8.04 4.33 -6.61
CA LYS A 57 8.24 4.11 -5.17
C LYS A 57 7.79 2.73 -4.68
N ALA A 58 6.72 2.19 -5.26
CA ALA A 58 6.23 0.86 -4.92
C ALA A 58 7.14 -0.23 -5.53
N LEU A 59 7.59 -0.05 -6.77
CA LEU A 59 8.55 -0.95 -7.41
C LEU A 59 9.89 -0.97 -6.66
N GLU A 60 10.40 0.20 -6.25
CA GLU A 60 11.64 0.32 -5.47
C GLU A 60 11.51 -0.30 -4.07
N THR A 61 10.30 -0.40 -3.54
CA THR A 61 10.00 -1.13 -2.29
C THR A 61 9.94 -2.63 -2.54
N ALA A 62 9.21 -3.05 -3.56
CA ALA A 62 8.91 -4.47 -3.81
C ALA A 62 10.10 -5.25 -4.40
N ALA A 63 10.86 -4.65 -5.32
CA ALA A 63 11.91 -5.37 -6.04
C ALA A 63 13.04 -5.91 -5.13
N PRO A 64 13.56 -5.16 -4.14
CA PRO A 64 14.53 -5.72 -3.19
C PRO A 64 13.96 -6.87 -2.36
N LEU A 65 12.69 -6.79 -1.94
CA LEU A 65 12.03 -7.83 -1.17
C LEU A 65 11.81 -9.10 -2.00
N ALA A 66 11.29 -8.97 -3.22
CA ALA A 66 11.10 -10.09 -4.14
C ALA A 66 12.43 -10.80 -4.45
N ARG A 67 13.51 -10.03 -4.65
CA ARG A 67 14.87 -10.58 -4.86
C ARG A 67 15.36 -11.34 -3.64
N ALA A 68 15.20 -10.80 -2.44
CA ALA A 68 15.64 -11.43 -1.21
C ALA A 68 14.84 -12.72 -0.92
N LEU A 69 13.57 -12.78 -1.30
CA LEU A 69 12.70 -13.95 -1.21
C LEU A 69 12.94 -14.98 -2.33
N GLY A 70 13.69 -14.64 -3.38
CA GLY A 70 13.91 -15.52 -4.52
C GLY A 70 12.67 -15.74 -5.39
N VAL A 71 11.68 -14.82 -5.34
CA VAL A 71 10.43 -14.91 -6.10
C VAL A 71 10.35 -13.85 -7.20
N LYS A 72 9.53 -14.11 -8.23
CA LYS A 72 9.28 -13.16 -9.30
C LYS A 72 8.41 -12.01 -8.79
N LEU A 73 8.78 -10.77 -9.12
CA LEU A 73 7.93 -9.61 -8.90
C LEU A 73 6.82 -9.56 -9.96
N GLU A 74 5.58 -9.58 -9.51
CA GLU A 74 4.40 -9.32 -10.33
C GLU A 74 4.05 -7.83 -10.24
N VAL A 75 3.78 -7.18 -11.38
CA VAL A 75 3.45 -5.75 -11.42
C VAL A 75 2.04 -5.57 -11.95
N CYS A 76 1.22 -4.84 -11.21
CA CYS A 76 -0.14 -4.49 -11.60
C CYS A 76 -0.35 -2.97 -11.58
N SER A 77 -0.47 -2.37 -12.76
CA SER A 77 -0.64 -0.91 -12.91
C SER A 77 -1.94 -0.38 -12.31
N LEU A 78 -2.98 -1.22 -12.20
CA LEU A 78 -4.26 -0.85 -11.59
C LEU A 78 -4.19 -0.72 -10.06
N MET A 79 -3.08 -1.12 -9.44
CA MET A 79 -2.83 -0.92 -8.00
C MET A 79 -2.30 0.49 -7.66
N HIS A 80 -2.35 1.43 -8.61
CA HIS A 80 -1.91 2.80 -8.37
C HIS A 80 -2.64 3.47 -7.20
N GLU A 81 -2.00 4.49 -6.60
CA GLU A 81 -2.65 5.35 -5.61
C GLU A 81 -3.92 6.01 -6.20
N HIS A 82 -4.85 6.50 -5.37
CA HIS A 82 -5.98 7.25 -5.89
C HIS A 82 -5.48 8.38 -6.82
N ASP A 83 -6.19 8.58 -7.95
CA ASP A 83 -5.75 9.53 -8.95
C ASP A 83 -5.96 10.96 -8.47
N ARG A 84 -4.87 11.70 -8.33
CA ARG A 84 -4.82 13.12 -7.96
C ARG A 84 -4.12 13.98 -9.02
N SER A 85 -4.11 13.51 -10.25
CA SER A 85 -3.46 14.21 -11.37
C SER A 85 -4.05 15.59 -11.64
N ALA A 86 -5.33 15.81 -11.28
CA ALA A 86 -6.01 17.10 -11.43
C ALA A 86 -5.34 18.25 -10.63
N THR A 87 -4.68 17.94 -9.51
CA THR A 87 -3.94 18.94 -8.73
C THR A 87 -2.43 18.79 -8.85
N GLY A 88 -1.95 17.59 -9.18
CA GLY A 88 -0.54 17.26 -9.08
C GLY A 88 -0.03 17.35 -7.63
N PHE A 89 1.18 17.86 -7.46
CA PHE A 89 1.75 18.11 -6.14
C PHE A 89 0.99 19.25 -5.43
N LEU A 90 0.66 19.02 -4.18
CA LEU A 90 0.15 20.02 -3.25
C LEU A 90 1.12 20.18 -2.08
N PRO A 91 1.35 21.41 -1.58
CA PRO A 91 2.05 21.61 -0.31
C PRO A 91 1.39 20.80 0.81
N PRO A 92 2.15 20.33 1.82
CA PRO A 92 1.63 19.43 2.85
C PRO A 92 0.32 19.89 3.51
N GLU A 93 0.23 21.15 3.91
CA GLU A 93 -0.99 21.69 4.56
C GLU A 93 -2.22 21.68 3.64
N GLU A 94 -2.02 21.93 2.34
CA GLU A 94 -3.11 21.84 1.36
C GLU A 94 -3.48 20.40 1.06
N PHE A 95 -2.48 19.54 0.94
CA PHE A 95 -2.70 18.11 0.74
C PHE A 95 -3.55 17.51 1.86
N GLU A 96 -3.23 17.82 3.13
CA GLU A 96 -3.98 17.33 4.28
C GLU A 96 -5.46 17.72 4.21
N LYS A 97 -5.77 18.98 3.87
CA LYS A 97 -7.16 19.46 3.73
C LYS A 97 -7.94 18.73 2.62
N VAL A 98 -7.28 18.47 1.48
CA VAL A 98 -7.93 17.77 0.37
C VAL A 98 -8.08 16.27 0.69
N ALA A 99 -7.11 15.68 1.38
CA ALA A 99 -7.20 14.31 1.87
C ALA A 99 -8.33 14.14 2.89
N ASP A 100 -8.50 15.11 3.82
CA ASP A 100 -9.64 15.10 4.75
C ASP A 100 -10.97 15.12 3.99
N GLU A 101 -11.10 15.97 2.97
CA GLU A 101 -12.30 16.03 2.15
C GLU A 101 -12.54 14.74 1.36
N PHE A 102 -11.48 14.15 0.79
CA PHE A 102 -11.52 12.89 0.04
C PHE A 102 -12.11 11.75 0.88
N PHE A 103 -11.64 11.58 2.12
CA PHE A 103 -12.16 10.54 3.00
C PHE A 103 -13.53 10.88 3.60
N ALA A 104 -13.78 12.14 3.93
CA ALA A 104 -15.05 12.56 4.56
C ALA A 104 -16.25 12.58 3.60
N LYS A 105 -16.00 12.65 2.28
CA LYS A 105 -17.05 12.72 1.26
C LYS A 105 -16.76 11.69 0.14
N PRO A 106 -16.83 10.38 0.42
CA PRO A 106 -16.35 9.35 -0.49
C PRO A 106 -16.95 9.38 -1.90
N SER A 107 -18.21 9.75 -2.02
CA SER A 107 -18.94 9.85 -3.29
C SER A 107 -18.71 11.16 -4.08
N LYS A 108 -17.86 12.06 -3.55
CA LYS A 108 -17.55 13.34 -4.20
C LYS A 108 -16.07 13.40 -4.58
N SER A 109 -15.79 14.00 -5.73
CA SER A 109 -14.42 14.30 -6.14
C SER A 109 -13.89 15.52 -5.39
N ALA A 110 -12.85 15.33 -4.59
CA ALA A 110 -12.15 16.43 -3.92
C ALA A 110 -11.17 17.06 -4.93
N ARG A 111 -11.40 18.30 -5.33
CA ARG A 111 -10.58 19.06 -6.30
C ARG A 111 -10.26 18.31 -7.60
N GLY A 112 -11.16 17.47 -8.09
CA GLY A 112 -10.95 16.68 -9.31
C GLY A 112 -10.18 15.36 -9.10
N TRP A 113 -9.88 14.98 -7.86
CA TRP A 113 -9.32 13.67 -7.56
C TRP A 113 -10.31 12.54 -7.87
N GLU A 114 -9.81 11.34 -8.08
CA GLU A 114 -10.63 10.12 -8.09
C GLU A 114 -11.50 10.09 -6.82
N ARG A 115 -12.77 9.68 -6.93
CA ARG A 115 -13.63 9.57 -5.75
C ARG A 115 -13.14 8.41 -4.87
N ALA A 116 -13.25 8.54 -3.56
CA ALA A 116 -12.82 7.50 -2.64
C ALA A 116 -13.60 6.19 -2.84
N ASP A 117 -14.90 6.27 -3.16
CA ASP A 117 -15.74 5.11 -3.49
C ASP A 117 -15.22 4.37 -4.73
N ASP A 118 -14.83 5.10 -5.79
CA ASP A 118 -14.31 4.50 -7.02
C ASP A 118 -12.95 3.85 -6.79
N ALA A 119 -12.06 4.53 -6.06
CA ALA A 119 -10.75 4.00 -5.68
C ALA A 119 -10.88 2.74 -4.79
N GLN A 120 -11.83 2.75 -3.85
CA GLN A 120 -12.12 1.58 -3.01
C GLN A 120 -12.64 0.41 -3.84
N TRP A 121 -13.62 0.66 -4.70
CA TRP A 121 -14.16 -0.38 -5.58
C TRP A 121 -13.07 -0.98 -6.46
N ARG A 122 -12.21 -0.14 -7.05
CA ARG A 122 -11.10 -0.55 -7.89
C ARG A 122 -10.13 -1.45 -7.14
N ILE A 123 -9.65 -1.02 -5.97
CA ILE A 123 -8.65 -1.79 -5.23
C ILE A 123 -9.22 -3.10 -4.67
N VAL A 124 -10.46 -3.11 -4.19
CA VAL A 124 -11.12 -4.32 -3.67
C VAL A 124 -11.36 -5.33 -4.78
N SER A 125 -11.93 -4.89 -5.91
CA SER A 125 -12.16 -5.77 -7.08
C SER A 125 -10.86 -6.37 -7.58
N LEU A 126 -9.81 -5.56 -7.63
CA LEU A 126 -8.48 -5.99 -8.03
C LEU A 126 -7.87 -7.01 -7.07
N MET A 127 -7.96 -6.77 -5.75
CA MET A 127 -7.48 -7.72 -4.73
C MET A 127 -8.20 -9.06 -4.85
N ASN A 128 -9.50 -9.07 -5.08
CA ASN A 128 -10.23 -10.30 -5.29
C ASN A 128 -9.71 -11.07 -6.50
N ALA A 129 -9.51 -10.40 -7.64
CA ALA A 129 -9.01 -11.03 -8.86
C ALA A 129 -7.55 -11.52 -8.72
N LEU A 130 -6.65 -10.73 -8.12
CA LEU A 130 -5.24 -11.10 -7.97
C LEU A 130 -5.03 -12.26 -6.99
N LEU A 131 -5.90 -12.39 -6.00
CA LEU A 131 -5.80 -13.40 -4.95
C LEU A 131 -6.64 -14.64 -5.25
N GLU A 132 -7.43 -14.63 -6.33
CA GLU A 132 -8.16 -15.80 -6.79
C GLU A 132 -7.17 -16.92 -7.16
N GLY A 133 -7.42 -18.13 -6.65
CA GLY A 133 -6.58 -19.30 -6.93
C GLY A 133 -5.21 -19.31 -6.23
N SER A 134 -4.88 -18.32 -5.39
CA SER A 134 -3.66 -18.36 -4.57
C SER A 134 -3.76 -19.51 -3.55
N GLN A 135 -2.80 -20.45 -3.58
CA GLN A 135 -2.81 -21.63 -2.71
C GLN A 135 -1.44 -21.99 -2.13
N ASP A 136 -0.36 -21.37 -2.62
CA ASP A 136 1.01 -21.80 -2.38
C ASP A 136 1.79 -20.85 -1.45
N GLY A 137 1.25 -20.56 -0.28
CA GLY A 137 1.95 -19.74 0.72
C GLY A 137 1.51 -18.28 0.75
N ASP A 138 2.17 -17.49 1.61
CA ASP A 138 1.80 -16.10 1.88
C ASP A 138 1.99 -15.18 0.66
N VAL A 139 1.23 -14.10 0.62
CA VAL A 139 1.30 -13.08 -0.44
C VAL A 139 1.69 -11.73 0.16
N LEU A 140 2.66 -11.07 -0.46
CA LEU A 140 3.02 -9.70 -0.16
C LEU A 140 2.49 -8.78 -1.27
N ILE A 141 1.65 -7.84 -0.89
CA ILE A 141 1.13 -6.77 -1.74
C ILE A 141 1.86 -5.49 -1.39
N VAL A 142 2.48 -4.83 -2.37
CA VAL A 142 3.15 -3.54 -2.16
C VAL A 142 2.40 -2.43 -2.89
N GLY A 143 1.93 -1.46 -2.12
CA GLY A 143 1.05 -0.40 -2.62
C GLY A 143 1.25 0.94 -1.92
N HIS A 144 0.16 1.65 -1.70
CA HIS A 144 0.12 3.05 -1.28
C HIS A 144 -0.80 3.25 -0.08
N GLY A 145 -0.65 4.38 0.63
CA GLY A 145 -1.39 4.65 1.86
C GLY A 145 -2.88 4.89 1.65
N GLY A 146 -3.24 5.76 0.72
CA GLY A 146 -4.64 6.13 0.51
C GLY A 146 -5.50 4.94 0.08
N VAL A 147 -5.15 4.27 -1.03
CA VAL A 147 -5.90 3.07 -1.47
C VAL A 147 -5.76 1.90 -0.50
N GLY A 148 -4.66 1.81 0.25
CA GLY A 148 -4.49 0.82 1.32
C GLY A 148 -5.48 1.04 2.47
N THR A 149 -5.71 2.29 2.86
CA THR A 149 -6.71 2.66 3.87
C THR A 149 -8.12 2.33 3.39
N LEU A 150 -8.44 2.63 2.12
CA LEU A 150 -9.72 2.27 1.53
C LEU A 150 -9.93 0.75 1.50
N LEU A 151 -8.89 -0.02 1.15
CA LEU A 151 -8.92 -1.48 1.21
C LEU A 151 -9.13 -1.99 2.63
N TYR A 152 -8.39 -1.44 3.60
CA TYR A 152 -8.53 -1.80 5.01
C TYR A 152 -9.96 -1.58 5.53
N CYS A 153 -10.56 -0.42 5.23
CA CYS A 153 -11.94 -0.12 5.59
C CYS A 153 -12.91 -1.16 5.00
N ALA A 154 -12.78 -1.47 3.71
CA ALA A 154 -13.64 -2.44 3.04
C ALA A 154 -13.52 -3.84 3.64
N LEU A 155 -12.30 -4.32 3.85
CA LEU A 155 -12.04 -5.64 4.44
C LEU A 155 -12.52 -5.74 5.90
N SER A 156 -12.48 -4.62 6.64
CA SER A 156 -12.97 -4.55 8.02
C SER A 156 -14.48 -4.39 8.12
N GLY A 157 -15.19 -4.19 7.00
CA GLY A 157 -16.63 -3.94 6.99
C GLY A 157 -17.04 -2.62 7.62
N ILE A 158 -16.15 -1.61 7.60
CA ILE A 158 -16.37 -0.27 8.17
C ILE A 158 -16.45 0.78 7.07
N ASN A 159 -17.10 1.89 7.37
CA ASN A 159 -17.17 3.02 6.46
C ASN A 159 -15.78 3.59 6.15
N ILE A 160 -15.63 4.18 4.96
CA ILE A 160 -14.44 4.95 4.61
C ILE A 160 -14.28 6.09 5.62
N ASP A 161 -13.12 6.08 6.32
CA ASP A 161 -12.80 7.12 7.29
C ASP A 161 -11.27 7.26 7.39
N ARG A 162 -10.78 8.50 7.37
CA ARG A 162 -9.36 8.83 7.50
C ARG A 162 -8.77 8.42 8.85
N HIS A 163 -9.59 8.25 9.87
CA HIS A 163 -9.15 7.75 11.18
C HIS A 163 -8.40 6.41 11.08
N PHE A 164 -8.69 5.62 10.06
CA PHE A 164 -8.03 4.34 9.81
C PHE A 164 -6.81 4.43 8.89
N ASP A 165 -6.31 5.63 8.59
CA ASP A 165 -5.10 5.82 7.79
C ASP A 165 -3.85 5.33 8.56
N GLN A 166 -2.80 5.02 7.80
CA GLN A 166 -1.51 4.54 8.32
C GLN A 166 -0.78 5.54 9.24
N GLY A 167 -1.25 6.80 9.31
CA GLY A 167 -0.70 7.86 10.14
C GLY A 167 0.52 8.56 9.55
N LEU A 168 1.07 9.51 10.33
CA LEU A 168 2.10 10.47 9.88
C LEU A 168 3.54 9.91 9.84
N ARG A 169 3.72 8.61 9.64
CA ARG A 169 5.06 7.97 9.64
C ARG A 169 5.82 8.05 8.32
N GLY A 170 5.27 8.75 7.33
CA GLY A 170 5.87 8.84 5.99
C GLY A 170 5.80 7.53 5.19
N GLY A 171 4.78 6.71 5.43
CA GLY A 171 4.61 5.41 4.79
C GLY A 171 5.48 4.29 5.40
N GLY A 172 5.58 3.18 4.71
CA GLY A 172 6.25 1.99 5.23
C GLY A 172 5.47 1.39 6.39
N CYS A 173 4.16 1.30 6.25
CA CYS A 173 3.26 0.62 7.18
C CYS A 173 2.62 -0.58 6.51
N TRP A 174 2.22 -1.55 7.30
CA TRP A 174 1.59 -2.76 6.80
C TRP A 174 0.43 -3.20 7.67
N PHE A 175 -0.50 -3.93 7.07
CA PHE A 175 -1.49 -4.74 7.78
C PHE A 175 -1.59 -6.11 7.14
N GLN A 176 -2.20 -7.05 7.85
CA GLN A 176 -2.36 -8.43 7.40
C GLN A 176 -3.82 -8.85 7.47
N PHE A 177 -4.24 -9.64 6.50
CA PHE A 177 -5.54 -10.30 6.47
C PHE A 177 -5.43 -11.76 6.01
N ASP A 178 -6.41 -12.54 6.37
CA ASP A 178 -6.50 -13.94 5.93
C ASP A 178 -6.99 -14.03 4.48
N LEU A 179 -6.38 -14.90 3.70
CA LEU A 179 -6.71 -15.07 2.27
C LEU A 179 -8.17 -15.50 2.03
N LYS A 180 -8.74 -16.36 2.87
CA LYS A 180 -10.10 -16.89 2.69
C LYS A 180 -11.16 -15.97 3.24
N THR A 181 -11.00 -15.54 4.49
CA THR A 181 -11.99 -14.72 5.16
C THR A 181 -11.92 -13.26 4.78
N ARG A 182 -10.79 -12.82 4.23
CA ARG A 182 -10.47 -11.42 3.90
C ARG A 182 -10.46 -10.48 5.13
N MET A 183 -10.58 -11.01 6.34
CA MET A 183 -10.64 -10.21 7.56
C MET A 183 -9.24 -9.76 8.00
N PRO A 184 -9.01 -8.45 8.23
CA PRO A 184 -7.78 -7.97 8.82
C PRO A 184 -7.62 -8.48 10.27
N HIS A 185 -6.40 -8.87 10.62
CA HIS A 185 -6.10 -9.33 11.98
C HIS A 185 -5.75 -8.17 12.92
N GLN A 186 -5.24 -7.08 12.37
CA GLN A 186 -4.77 -5.90 13.11
C GLN A 186 -4.79 -4.66 12.21
N GLY A 187 -4.74 -3.47 12.82
CA GLY A 187 -4.54 -2.21 12.11
C GLY A 187 -3.10 -2.05 11.60
N TRP A 188 -2.83 -0.88 11.03
CA TRP A 188 -1.51 -0.54 10.49
C TRP A 188 -0.40 -0.67 11.53
N GLN A 189 0.69 -1.34 11.12
CA GLN A 189 1.91 -1.51 11.89
C GLN A 189 3.10 -0.93 11.09
N PRO A 190 4.14 -0.41 11.76
CA PRO A 190 5.38 -0.02 11.06
C PRO A 190 6.05 -1.23 10.41
N MET A 191 6.66 -1.04 9.23
CA MET A 191 7.37 -2.12 8.52
C MET A 191 8.52 -2.73 9.34
N GLU A 192 9.07 -1.98 10.31
CA GLU A 192 10.11 -2.43 11.22
C GLU A 192 9.67 -3.62 12.08
N THR A 193 8.37 -3.74 12.36
CA THR A 193 7.83 -4.88 13.11
C THR A 193 7.92 -6.20 12.33
N LEU A 194 8.04 -6.15 11.00
CA LEU A 194 8.33 -7.31 10.15
C LEU A 194 9.78 -7.82 10.26
N MET A 195 10.68 -7.07 10.90
CA MET A 195 12.07 -7.49 11.09
C MET A 195 12.27 -8.32 12.37
N ILE A 196 11.27 -8.32 13.25
CA ILE A 196 11.32 -9.02 14.53
C ILE A 196 10.80 -10.44 14.29
N ALA A 197 11.65 -11.45 14.52
CA ALA A 197 11.22 -12.84 14.48
C ALA A 197 10.12 -13.07 15.53
N SER A 198 9.03 -13.69 15.11
CA SER A 198 7.94 -14.14 15.99
C SER A 198 8.38 -15.36 16.79
#